data_d070b0f9c3fe44354390a3e2c72575fd
#
_entry.id   d070b0f9c3fe44354390a3e2c72575fd
#
_cell.length_a   1.000
_cell.length_b   1.000
_cell.length_c   1.000
_cell.angle_alpha   90.00
_cell.angle_beta   90.00
_cell.angle_gamma   90.00
#
_symmetry.space_group_name_H-M   'P 1'
#
loop_
_entity.id
_entity.type
_entity.pdbx_description
1 polymer ?
#
loop_
_entity_poly.entity_id
_entity_poly.type
_entity_poly.pdbx_seq_one_letter_code
_entity_poly.pdbx_strand_id
1 'polypeptide(L)'
;MGEIYKEKSYRKIYRESGREWRHGEGLYHDKTFNKLINNYLGTYFTTPDFATYASSKVIDAESIRENFSINLKPGQIIGKGTMFPNCSDTILGISGHETDKLTPESNGFLHLAKGQNKNGGADIVFKKFKSGGQVLNFSSLSFWHNNDDNVSLMIERFIKSVN
;
A
#
# COMPACT_ATOMS: atom_id res chain seq x y z
N MET A 1 4.91 -0.37 -25.45
CA MET A 1 4.75 -1.21 -24.25
C MET A 1 3.90 -2.47 -24.48
N GLY A 2 2.87 -2.43 -25.33
CA GLY A 2 2.01 -3.60 -25.60
C GLY A 2 2.65 -4.79 -26.31
N GLU A 3 3.74 -4.62 -27.01
CA GLU A 3 4.38 -5.69 -27.78
C GLU A 3 5.26 -6.61 -26.95
N ILE A 4 5.91 -6.08 -25.90
CA ILE A 4 6.72 -6.89 -24.97
C ILE A 4 5.89 -7.96 -24.27
N TYR A 5 4.59 -7.73 -24.12
CA TYR A 5 3.68 -8.65 -23.46
C TYR A 5 2.99 -9.65 -24.37
N LYS A 6 3.16 -9.54 -25.68
CA LYS A 6 2.55 -10.48 -26.63
C LYS A 6 3.38 -11.73 -26.91
N GLU A 7 4.64 -11.75 -26.49
CA GLU A 7 5.54 -12.84 -26.79
C GLU A 7 5.85 -13.77 -25.61
N LYS A 8 6.73 -14.73 -25.86
CA LYS A 8 7.18 -15.79 -24.95
C LYS A 8 7.51 -15.30 -23.54
N SER A 9 8.00 -14.05 -23.39
CA SER A 9 8.33 -13.46 -22.12
C SER A 9 7.11 -13.24 -21.21
N TYR A 10 5.98 -12.77 -21.78
CA TYR A 10 4.74 -12.60 -21.01
C TYR A 10 4.18 -13.94 -20.51
N ARG A 11 4.17 -14.94 -21.40
CA ARG A 11 3.71 -16.30 -21.02
C ARG A 11 4.64 -16.95 -19.99
N LYS A 12 5.92 -16.66 -20.05
CA LYS A 12 6.90 -17.15 -19.07
C LYS A 12 6.69 -16.47 -17.74
N ILE A 13 6.64 -15.16 -17.72
CA ILE A 13 6.37 -14.36 -16.51
C ILE A 13 5.01 -14.76 -15.89
N TYR A 14 3.97 -14.94 -16.70
CA TYR A 14 2.63 -15.28 -16.21
C TYR A 14 2.51 -16.73 -15.71
N ARG A 15 3.25 -17.67 -16.28
CA ARG A 15 3.30 -19.07 -15.82
C ARG A 15 4.17 -19.25 -14.60
N GLU A 16 5.27 -18.56 -14.55
CA GLU A 16 6.18 -18.56 -13.40
C GLU A 16 5.57 -17.75 -12.26
N SER A 17 4.96 -16.60 -12.53
CA SER A 17 4.33 -15.75 -11.52
C SER A 17 3.10 -16.37 -10.84
N GLY A 18 2.39 -17.29 -11.47
CA GLY A 18 1.28 -18.00 -10.80
C GLY A 18 1.72 -18.80 -9.58
N ARG A 19 2.96 -19.25 -9.57
CA ARG A 19 3.60 -19.92 -8.43
C ARG A 19 4.38 -18.95 -7.54
N GLU A 20 5.00 -18.00 -8.15
CA GLU A 20 5.89 -16.99 -7.58
C GLU A 20 5.11 -15.85 -6.94
N TRP A 21 3.91 -15.56 -7.43
CA TRP A 21 3.03 -14.54 -6.85
C TRP A 21 2.66 -14.87 -5.39
N ARG A 22 2.50 -16.15 -5.11
CA ARG A 22 2.27 -16.63 -3.73
C ARG A 22 3.50 -16.52 -2.83
N HIS A 23 4.68 -16.34 -3.42
CA HIS A 23 5.96 -16.26 -2.73
C HIS A 23 6.62 -14.89 -2.85
N GLY A 24 5.91 -13.88 -3.39
CA GLY A 24 6.46 -12.55 -3.58
C GLY A 24 7.48 -12.45 -4.71
N GLU A 25 7.51 -13.45 -5.58
CA GLU A 25 8.29 -13.45 -6.82
C GLU A 25 7.33 -13.15 -7.98
N GLY A 26 7.80 -12.60 -9.04
CA GLY A 26 6.99 -12.25 -10.20
C GLY A 26 7.37 -10.90 -10.78
N LEU A 27 6.49 -10.26 -11.50
CA LEU A 27 6.74 -8.94 -12.11
C LEU A 27 7.31 -7.91 -11.15
N TYR A 28 6.97 -8.02 -9.86
CA TYR A 28 7.47 -7.15 -8.81
C TYR A 28 8.93 -7.42 -8.42
N HIS A 29 9.48 -8.59 -8.75
CA HIS A 29 10.87 -8.97 -8.51
C HIS A 29 11.76 -8.89 -9.76
N ASP A 30 11.19 -8.71 -10.94
CA ASP A 30 11.98 -8.34 -12.10
C ASP A 30 12.64 -6.98 -11.83
N LYS A 31 13.97 -6.95 -11.78
CA LYS A 31 14.75 -5.74 -11.44
C LYS A 31 14.39 -4.54 -12.30
N THR A 32 13.94 -4.77 -13.53
CA THR A 32 13.54 -3.72 -14.46
C THR A 32 12.16 -3.18 -14.14
N PHE A 33 11.18 -4.07 -13.90
CA PHE A 33 9.81 -3.69 -13.56
C PHE A 33 9.67 -3.20 -12.13
N ASN A 34 10.38 -3.80 -11.19
CA ASN A 34 10.39 -3.39 -9.80
C ASN A 34 10.81 -1.93 -9.65
N LYS A 35 11.84 -1.50 -10.36
CA LYS A 35 12.27 -0.10 -10.39
C LYS A 35 11.19 0.84 -10.93
N LEU A 36 10.44 0.41 -11.95
CA LEU A 36 9.35 1.20 -12.52
C LEU A 36 8.15 1.27 -11.55
N ILE A 37 7.73 0.15 -11.00
CA ILE A 37 6.59 0.09 -10.08
C ILE A 37 6.88 0.88 -8.82
N ASN A 38 8.05 0.71 -8.21
CA ASN A 38 8.44 1.44 -7.00
C ASN A 38 8.51 2.95 -7.23
N ASN A 39 8.87 3.40 -8.42
CA ASN A 39 8.84 4.83 -8.76
C ASN A 39 7.43 5.42 -8.83
N TYR A 40 6.42 4.59 -9.15
CA TYR A 40 5.02 5.03 -9.31
C TYR A 40 4.14 4.71 -8.10
N LEU A 41 4.29 3.53 -7.50
CA LEU A 41 3.45 3.08 -6.38
C LEU A 41 4.12 3.26 -5.02
N GLY A 42 5.45 3.36 -5.00
CA GLY A 42 6.23 3.57 -3.77
C GLY A 42 6.46 2.33 -2.93
N THR A 43 5.79 1.24 -3.23
CA THR A 43 5.84 0.00 -2.43
C THR A 43 5.87 -1.22 -3.33
N TYR A 44 6.27 -2.35 -2.76
CA TYR A 44 6.26 -3.64 -3.43
C TYR A 44 5.75 -4.74 -2.49
N PHE A 45 5.18 -5.79 -3.06
CA PHE A 45 4.63 -6.91 -2.34
C PHE A 45 5.68 -7.68 -1.52
N THR A 46 5.28 -8.05 -0.31
CA THR A 46 6.09 -8.91 0.56
C THR A 46 5.22 -9.99 1.20
N THR A 47 5.69 -11.22 1.17
CA THR A 47 4.95 -12.38 1.68
C THR A 47 4.79 -12.49 3.21
N PRO A 48 5.65 -11.90 4.06
CA PRO A 48 5.68 -12.26 5.49
C PRO A 48 4.39 -12.00 6.27
N ASP A 49 3.55 -11.07 5.80
CA ASP A 49 2.30 -10.71 6.48
C ASP A 49 1.03 -11.15 5.74
N PHE A 50 1.16 -12.09 4.79
CA PHE A 50 0.01 -12.65 4.09
C PHE A 50 -1.01 -13.25 5.07
N ALA A 51 -2.29 -12.96 4.82
CA ALA A 51 -3.42 -13.37 5.66
C ALA A 51 -3.37 -12.92 7.13
N THR A 52 -2.56 -11.93 7.46
CA THR A 52 -2.59 -11.24 8.76
C THR A 52 -3.31 -9.90 8.64
N TYR A 53 -3.80 -9.36 9.75
CA TYR A 53 -4.55 -8.11 9.79
C TYR A 53 -4.15 -7.28 11.01
N ALA A 54 -3.96 -5.99 10.80
CA ALA A 54 -3.63 -5.06 11.87
C ALA A 54 -4.06 -3.62 11.53
N SER A 55 -4.16 -2.78 12.54
CA SER A 55 -4.20 -1.33 12.37
C SER A 55 -2.86 -0.80 11.90
N SER A 56 -2.81 0.47 11.52
CA SER A 56 -1.57 1.15 11.17
C SER A 56 -1.20 2.21 12.22
N LYS A 57 0.10 2.39 12.40
CA LYS A 57 0.68 3.40 13.30
C LYS A 57 1.21 4.57 12.48
N VAL A 58 0.78 5.77 12.80
CA VAL A 58 1.25 7.01 12.15
C VAL A 58 2.75 7.20 12.39
N ILE A 59 3.49 7.44 11.32
CA ILE A 59 4.92 7.74 11.32
C ILE A 59 5.14 9.23 11.11
N ASP A 60 4.61 9.78 10.02
CA ASP A 60 4.78 11.17 9.61
C ASP A 60 3.45 11.93 9.71
N ALA A 61 3.17 12.42 10.92
CA ALA A 61 1.97 13.20 11.21
C ALA A 61 2.01 14.59 10.58
N GLU A 62 3.20 15.15 10.36
CA GLU A 62 3.37 16.46 9.74
C GLU A 62 2.99 16.42 8.27
N SER A 63 3.51 15.47 7.52
CA SER A 63 3.12 15.25 6.13
C SER A 63 1.62 14.96 5.98
N ILE A 64 1.01 14.24 6.91
CA ILE A 64 -0.45 14.01 6.91
C ILE A 64 -1.19 15.34 7.08
N ARG A 65 -0.77 16.17 8.02
CA ARG A 65 -1.37 17.49 8.26
C ARG A 65 -1.25 18.40 7.05
N GLU A 66 -0.06 18.48 6.45
CA GLU A 66 0.22 19.35 5.31
C GLU A 66 -0.53 18.95 4.04
N ASN A 67 -0.64 17.65 3.76
CA ASN A 67 -1.23 17.17 2.51
C ASN A 67 -2.72 16.88 2.59
N PHE A 68 -3.22 16.54 3.78
CA PHE A 68 -4.63 16.13 3.97
C PHE A 68 -5.39 16.99 4.98
N SER A 69 -4.75 17.96 5.65
CA SER A 69 -5.36 18.81 6.69
C SER A 69 -5.97 17.98 7.84
N ILE A 70 -5.31 16.91 8.24
CA ILE A 70 -5.74 16.03 9.33
C ILE A 70 -4.73 16.11 10.47
N ASN A 71 -5.20 16.40 11.67
CA ASN A 71 -4.37 16.51 12.87
C ASN A 71 -4.25 15.15 13.56
N LEU A 72 -3.23 14.38 13.21
CA LEU A 72 -2.84 13.17 13.88
C LEU A 72 -1.57 13.40 14.71
N LYS A 73 -1.27 12.45 15.61
CA LYS A 73 -0.03 12.46 16.37
C LYS A 73 0.91 11.34 15.88
N PRO A 74 2.23 11.54 15.89
CA PRO A 74 3.17 10.43 15.69
C PRO A 74 2.87 9.31 16.70
N GLY A 75 2.82 8.09 16.20
CA GLY A 75 2.45 6.92 17.00
C GLY A 75 0.97 6.68 17.18
N GLN A 76 0.09 7.57 16.74
CA GLN A 76 -1.36 7.36 16.78
C GLN A 76 -1.75 6.16 15.92
N ILE A 77 -2.70 5.39 16.41
CA ILE A 77 -3.21 4.21 15.69
C ILE A 77 -4.43 4.63 14.86
N ILE A 78 -4.41 4.27 13.59
CA ILE A 78 -5.48 4.48 12.61
C ILE A 78 -5.87 3.17 11.94
N GLY A 79 -7.04 3.13 11.34
CA GLY A 79 -7.53 1.96 10.61
C GLY A 79 -7.83 0.77 11.52
N LYS A 80 -8.31 1.03 12.74
CA LYS A 80 -8.87 -0.01 13.62
C LYS A 80 -10.28 -0.36 13.17
N GLY A 81 -10.66 -1.62 13.40
CA GLY A 81 -12.07 -2.01 13.36
C GLY A 81 -12.67 -2.16 11.96
N THR A 82 -11.85 -2.43 10.94
CA THR A 82 -12.42 -2.87 9.66
C THR A 82 -13.08 -4.23 9.86
N MET A 83 -14.37 -4.33 9.55
CA MET A 83 -15.12 -5.58 9.65
C MET A 83 -15.31 -6.17 8.25
N PHE A 84 -15.02 -7.44 8.08
CA PHE A 84 -15.54 -8.20 6.95
C PHE A 84 -17.03 -8.51 7.25
N PRO A 85 -17.98 -8.14 6.39
CA PRO A 85 -19.41 -8.28 6.67
C PRO A 85 -19.89 -9.69 6.97
N ASN A 86 -19.09 -10.71 6.66
CA ASN A 86 -19.47 -12.11 6.76
C ASN A 86 -18.54 -12.97 7.63
N CYS A 87 -17.59 -12.38 8.33
CA CYS A 87 -16.72 -13.09 9.26
C CYS A 87 -17.09 -12.66 10.67
N SER A 88 -17.66 -13.57 11.44
CA SER A 88 -18.05 -13.35 12.83
C SER A 88 -16.91 -12.70 13.62
N ASP A 89 -17.19 -11.54 14.20
CA ASP A 89 -16.48 -10.87 15.30
C ASP A 89 -14.98 -10.57 15.17
N THR A 90 -14.37 -10.75 14.01
CA THR A 90 -12.95 -10.44 13.85
C THR A 90 -12.79 -8.97 13.47
N ILE A 91 -12.30 -8.15 14.39
CA ILE A 91 -11.87 -6.78 14.11
C ILE A 91 -10.59 -6.88 13.28
N LEU A 92 -10.70 -6.52 12.01
CA LEU A 92 -9.57 -6.45 11.10
C LEU A 92 -9.04 -5.02 11.03
N GLY A 93 -7.77 -4.86 10.77
CA GLY A 93 -7.18 -3.56 10.50
C GLY A 93 -7.02 -3.31 9.00
N ILE A 94 -6.70 -2.08 8.62
CA ILE A 94 -6.46 -1.68 7.23
C ILE A 94 -5.16 -2.24 6.63
N SER A 95 -4.27 -2.79 7.44
CA SER A 95 -3.05 -3.46 7.01
C SER A 95 -3.25 -4.96 7.05
N GLY A 96 -3.47 -5.59 5.90
CA GLY A 96 -3.66 -7.03 5.88
C GLY A 96 -4.04 -7.63 4.55
N HIS A 97 -4.24 -8.91 4.59
CA HIS A 97 -4.49 -9.81 3.48
C HIS A 97 -3.26 -9.95 2.57
N GLU A 98 -2.96 -8.96 1.78
CA GLU A 98 -1.67 -8.76 1.11
C GLU A 98 -1.13 -7.41 1.53
N THR A 99 0.15 -7.32 1.79
CA THR A 99 0.80 -6.10 2.26
C THR A 99 2.05 -5.80 1.47
N ASP A 100 2.18 -4.53 1.06
CA ASP A 100 3.37 -4.06 0.37
C ASP A 100 4.20 -3.16 1.27
N LYS A 101 5.49 -3.11 1.03
CA LYS A 101 6.46 -2.32 1.81
C LYS A 101 7.20 -1.30 0.97
N LEU A 102 7.48 -0.18 1.62
CA LEU A 102 8.38 0.84 1.09
C LEU A 102 9.79 0.25 0.90
N THR A 103 10.43 0.59 -0.19
CA THR A 103 11.82 0.19 -0.48
C THR A 103 12.75 1.38 -0.48
N PRO A 104 14.07 1.15 -0.33
CA PRO A 104 15.07 2.21 -0.49
C PRO A 104 15.00 2.90 -1.86
N GLU A 105 14.51 2.20 -2.89
CA GLU A 105 14.35 2.72 -4.25
C GLU A 105 13.11 3.59 -4.44
N SER A 106 12.20 3.61 -3.46
CA SER A 106 10.95 4.40 -3.49
C SER A 106 11.21 5.89 -3.25
N ASN A 107 12.07 6.49 -4.06
CA ASN A 107 12.53 7.85 -3.90
C ASN A 107 11.41 8.89 -3.92
N GLY A 108 11.39 9.76 -2.91
CA GLY A 108 10.47 10.89 -2.80
C GLY A 108 9.05 10.51 -2.37
N PHE A 109 8.81 9.29 -1.93
CA PHE A 109 7.58 8.93 -1.23
C PHE A 109 7.68 9.30 0.26
N LEU A 110 6.64 9.94 0.76
CA LEU A 110 6.44 10.19 2.19
C LEU A 110 5.88 8.90 2.82
N HIS A 111 6.48 8.45 3.90
CA HIS A 111 6.03 7.28 4.65
C HIS A 111 5.08 7.73 5.76
N LEU A 112 3.79 7.71 5.49
CA LEU A 112 2.77 8.30 6.37
C LEU A 112 2.46 7.44 7.59
N ALA A 113 2.30 6.14 7.39
CA ALA A 113 1.98 5.19 8.45
C ALA A 113 2.43 3.76 8.09
N LYS A 114 2.49 2.90 9.09
CA LYS A 114 2.94 1.51 8.97
C LYS A 114 2.02 0.54 9.68
N GLY A 115 1.70 -0.56 9.04
CA GLY A 115 0.94 -1.65 9.63
C GLY A 115 1.64 -2.28 10.83
N GLN A 116 0.85 -2.65 11.84
CA GLN A 116 1.33 -3.26 13.08
C GLN A 116 1.32 -4.79 13.05
N ASN A 117 1.27 -5.39 11.86
CA ASN A 117 1.41 -6.82 11.69
C ASN A 117 2.78 -7.29 12.22
N LYS A 118 2.87 -8.55 12.63
CA LYS A 118 4.06 -9.13 13.28
C LYS A 118 5.35 -8.90 12.49
N ASN A 119 5.28 -8.93 11.16
CA ASN A 119 6.43 -8.75 10.27
C ASN A 119 6.48 -7.35 9.64
N GLY A 120 5.72 -6.39 10.17
CA GLY A 120 5.78 -4.97 9.82
C GLY A 120 4.68 -4.45 8.90
N GLY A 121 3.77 -5.30 8.41
CA GLY A 121 2.55 -4.91 7.70
C GLY A 121 2.74 -4.03 6.46
N ALA A 122 1.65 -3.38 6.06
CA ALA A 122 1.60 -2.48 4.91
C ALA A 122 2.14 -1.09 5.25
N ASP A 123 2.89 -0.50 4.32
CA ASP A 123 3.34 0.89 4.41
C ASP A 123 2.38 1.82 3.67
N ILE A 124 1.78 2.78 4.37
CA ILE A 124 0.96 3.82 3.74
C ILE A 124 1.89 4.93 3.27
N VAL A 125 1.88 5.18 1.96
CA VAL A 125 2.80 6.13 1.34
C VAL A 125 2.08 7.14 0.47
N PHE A 126 2.67 8.33 0.33
CA PHE A 126 2.15 9.40 -0.50
C PHE A 126 3.25 10.08 -1.31
N LYS A 127 2.92 10.52 -2.52
CA LYS A 127 3.84 11.29 -3.37
C LYS A 127 3.08 12.25 -4.27
N LYS A 128 3.61 13.47 -4.40
CA LYS A 128 3.28 14.42 -5.47
C LYS A 128 4.40 14.39 -6.51
N PHE A 129 4.05 14.19 -7.75
CA PHE A 129 5.01 14.25 -8.86
C PHE A 129 5.16 15.69 -9.35
N LYS A 130 6.33 16.02 -9.87
CA LYS A 130 6.59 17.35 -10.48
C LYS A 130 5.66 17.65 -11.65
N SER A 131 5.12 16.63 -12.30
CA SER A 131 4.13 16.74 -13.38
C SER A 131 2.70 17.06 -12.90
N GLY A 132 2.48 17.19 -11.60
CA GLY A 132 1.17 17.45 -10.98
C GLY A 132 0.40 16.21 -10.55
N GLY A 133 0.77 15.01 -10.99
CA GLY A 133 0.13 13.76 -10.54
C GLY A 133 0.42 13.47 -9.07
N GLN A 134 -0.47 12.70 -8.43
CA GLN A 134 -0.34 12.29 -7.02
C GLN A 134 -0.66 10.81 -6.86
N VAL A 135 -0.04 10.18 -5.87
CA VAL A 135 -0.32 8.80 -5.46
C VAL A 135 -0.48 8.75 -3.95
N LEU A 136 -1.58 8.18 -3.49
CA LEU A 136 -1.78 7.72 -2.11
C LEU A 136 -1.96 6.21 -2.17
N ASN A 137 -1.03 5.46 -1.61
CA ASN A 137 -1.05 4.01 -1.62
C ASN A 137 -1.13 3.47 -0.19
N PHE A 138 -2.17 2.69 0.09
CA PHE A 138 -2.37 2.02 1.38
C PHE A 138 -1.63 0.69 1.47
N SER A 139 -1.13 0.19 0.36
CA SER A 139 -0.27 -1.00 0.28
C SER A 139 -0.88 -2.26 0.91
N SER A 140 -2.21 -2.36 0.88
CA SER A 140 -2.95 -3.44 1.52
C SER A 140 -4.29 -3.67 0.84
N LEU A 141 -4.69 -4.92 0.67
CA LEU A 141 -6.01 -5.26 0.14
C LEU A 141 -7.13 -5.04 1.18
N SER A 142 -6.82 -5.03 2.46
CA SER A 142 -7.84 -4.87 3.50
C SER A 142 -8.30 -3.41 3.73
N PHE A 143 -7.66 -2.42 3.10
CA PHE A 143 -8.04 -1.02 3.29
C PHE A 143 -9.46 -0.68 2.80
N TRP A 144 -10.01 -1.43 1.84
CA TRP A 144 -11.36 -1.26 1.33
C TRP A 144 -12.46 -1.48 2.39
N HIS A 145 -12.15 -2.22 3.44
CA HIS A 145 -13.08 -2.49 4.54
C HIS A 145 -12.92 -1.51 5.70
N ASN A 146 -12.31 -0.37 5.42
CA ASN A 146 -12.06 0.67 6.40
C ASN A 146 -13.35 1.31 6.90
N ASN A 147 -13.44 1.48 8.22
CA ASN A 147 -14.46 2.27 8.93
C ASN A 147 -13.83 3.29 9.88
N ASP A 148 -12.56 3.60 9.74
CA ASP A 148 -11.84 4.62 10.51
C ASP A 148 -12.02 5.99 9.85
N ASP A 149 -12.54 6.96 10.59
CA ASP A 149 -12.83 8.31 10.10
C ASP A 149 -11.60 9.02 9.57
N ASN A 150 -10.42 8.84 10.18
CA ASN A 150 -9.18 9.47 9.74
C ASN A 150 -8.73 8.92 8.39
N VAL A 151 -8.86 7.61 8.19
CA VAL A 151 -8.51 6.96 6.91
C VAL A 151 -9.51 7.37 5.83
N SER A 152 -10.79 7.40 6.15
CA SER A 152 -11.86 7.86 5.24
C SER A 152 -11.64 9.32 4.83
N LEU A 153 -11.31 10.18 5.79
CA LEU A 153 -11.02 11.58 5.54
C LEU A 153 -9.74 11.78 4.70
N MET A 154 -8.72 10.93 4.90
CA MET A 154 -7.50 10.97 4.08
C MET A 154 -7.81 10.64 2.62
N ILE A 155 -8.65 9.63 2.36
CA ILE A 155 -9.09 9.25 1.02
C ILE A 155 -9.92 10.39 0.39
N GLU A 156 -10.87 10.93 1.14
CA GLU A 156 -11.72 12.04 0.68
C GLU A 156 -10.87 13.27 0.27
N ARG A 157 -9.92 13.66 1.12
CA ARG A 157 -9.04 14.80 0.85
C ARG A 157 -8.12 14.55 -0.33
N PHE A 158 -7.61 13.33 -0.48
CA PHE A 158 -6.85 12.94 -1.65
C PHE A 158 -7.67 13.09 -2.94
N ILE A 159 -8.89 12.54 -2.99
CA ILE A 159 -9.76 12.64 -4.17
C ILE A 159 -10.06 14.12 -4.51
N LYS A 160 -10.35 14.96 -3.50
CA LYS A 160 -10.59 16.39 -3.71
C LYS A 160 -9.35 17.16 -4.19
N SER A 161 -8.15 16.67 -3.91
CA SER A 161 -6.92 17.35 -4.31
C SER A 161 -6.48 17.06 -5.75
N VAL A 162 -7.06 16.04 -6.40
CA VAL A 162 -6.73 15.65 -7.78
C VAL A 162 -7.80 16.09 -8.81
N ASN A 163 -8.90 16.65 -8.33
CA ASN A 163 -9.95 17.27 -9.13
C ASN A 163 -9.77 18.79 -9.17
#